data_f22fff0df60e403e0adcb01b24535bf5
#
_entry.id   f22fff0df60e403e0adcb01b24535bf5
#
_cell.length_a   1.000
_cell.length_b   1.000
_cell.length_c   1.000
_cell.angle_alpha   90.00
_cell.angle_beta   90.00
_cell.angle_gamma   90.00
#
_symmetry.space_group_name_H-M   'P 1'
#
loop_
_entity.id
_entity.type
_entity.pdbx_description
1 polymer ?
#
loop_
_entity_poly.entity_id
_entity_poly.type
_entity_poly.pdbx_seq_one_letter_code
_entity_poly.pdbx_strand_id
1 'polypeptide(L)'
;MIPKFRAWDCSSLILMYSPLEVIFGDSDIWIFDEDSEGNEWIVNNNLSLMQSTGLTDKNGNEIFEGDVVKMAKNVYSEPTYYEVVRHRGGAYRLESKQYGCELWLRHTDCEIAGNIYENPELLDVE
;
A
#
# COMPACT_ATOMS: atom_id res chain seq x y z
N MET A 1 -5.78 17.87 3.63
CA MET A 1 -6.05 16.43 3.80
C MET A 1 -5.02 15.83 4.75
N ILE A 2 -5.49 15.13 5.77
CA ILE A 2 -4.58 14.42 6.69
C ILE A 2 -4.10 13.15 6.00
N PRO A 3 -2.78 12.92 5.90
CA PRO A 3 -2.28 11.67 5.30
C PRO A 3 -2.77 10.46 6.09
N LYS A 4 -3.12 9.41 5.37
CA LYS A 4 -3.57 8.15 5.93
C LYS A 4 -2.53 7.09 5.65
N PHE A 5 -2.17 6.31 6.66
CA PHE A 5 -1.13 5.29 6.57
C PHE A 5 -1.64 3.94 7.03
N ARG A 6 -1.05 2.88 6.49
CA ARG A 6 -1.07 1.55 7.08
C ARG A 6 0.39 1.16 7.34
N ALA A 7 0.63 0.14 8.15
CA ALA A 7 2.00 -0.25 8.51
C ALA A 7 2.14 -1.76 8.58
N TRP A 8 3.28 -2.26 8.13
CA TRP A 8 3.61 -3.68 8.13
C TRP A 8 4.65 -3.97 9.21
N ASP A 9 4.35 -4.96 10.06
CA ASP A 9 5.29 -5.46 11.08
C ASP A 9 5.77 -6.86 10.69
N CYS A 10 7.05 -6.99 10.35
CA CYS A 10 7.65 -8.26 9.97
C CYS A 10 8.57 -8.82 11.06
N SER A 11 8.67 -8.16 12.21
CA SER A 11 9.67 -8.52 13.22
C SER A 11 9.27 -9.74 14.07
N SER A 12 8.13 -9.68 14.73
CA SER A 12 7.70 -10.77 15.63
C SER A 12 6.31 -11.29 15.29
N LEU A 13 5.45 -10.40 14.85
CA LEU A 13 4.10 -10.73 14.42
C LEU A 13 4.00 -10.27 12.98
N ILE A 14 3.82 -11.17 12.06
CA ILE A 14 3.61 -10.80 10.66
C ILE A 14 2.21 -10.20 10.57
N LEU A 15 2.13 -8.89 10.65
CA LEU A 15 0.89 -8.17 10.86
C LEU A 15 0.85 -6.86 10.07
N MET A 16 -0.29 -6.60 9.44
CA MET A 16 -0.58 -5.32 8.79
C MET A 16 -1.52 -4.52 9.69
N TYR A 17 -1.05 -3.37 10.17
CA TYR A 17 -1.89 -2.43 10.91
C TYR A 17 -2.71 -1.60 9.93
N SER A 18 -4.02 -1.54 10.16
CA SER A 18 -4.94 -0.76 9.32
C SER A 18 -4.80 0.74 9.58
N PRO A 19 -5.33 1.59 8.70
CA PRO A 19 -5.26 3.04 8.89
C PRO A 19 -5.90 3.55 10.18
N LEU A 20 -6.82 2.81 10.77
CA LEU A 20 -7.43 3.19 12.05
C LEU A 20 -6.50 2.92 13.23
N GLU A 21 -5.47 2.12 13.03
CA GLU A 21 -4.55 1.67 14.07
C GLU A 21 -3.19 2.34 14.01
N VAL A 22 -2.95 3.21 13.03
CA VAL A 22 -1.62 3.78 12.76
C VAL A 22 -1.72 5.30 12.61
N ILE A 23 -0.83 6.01 13.29
CA ILE A 23 -0.64 7.45 13.11
C ILE A 23 0.86 7.71 12.95
N PHE A 24 1.21 8.58 12.01
CA PHE A 24 2.59 9.09 11.90
C PHE A 24 2.59 10.56 12.29
N GLY A 25 3.34 10.89 13.33
CA GLY A 25 3.45 12.26 13.79
C GLY A 25 4.66 12.45 14.69
N ASP A 26 5.19 13.68 14.73
CA ASP A 26 6.37 14.04 15.52
C ASP A 26 7.58 13.12 15.24
N SER A 27 7.71 12.70 13.98
CA SER A 27 8.76 11.80 13.49
C SER A 27 8.69 10.37 14.05
N ASP A 28 7.58 10.00 14.66
CA ASP A 28 7.36 8.66 15.21
C ASP A 28 6.12 8.00 14.61
N ILE A 29 6.18 6.65 14.55
CA ILE A 29 5.05 5.83 14.16
C ILE A 29 4.34 5.38 15.43
N TRP A 30 3.06 5.71 15.55
CA TRP A 30 2.23 5.35 16.70
C TRP A 30 1.23 4.30 16.27
N ILE A 31 1.12 3.22 17.06
CA ILE A 31 0.10 2.20 16.84
C ILE A 31 -0.81 2.12 18.06
N PHE A 32 -2.07 1.77 17.80
CA PHE A 32 -3.05 1.57 18.86
C PHE A 32 -2.92 0.14 19.40
N ASP A 33 -2.63 0.03 20.69
CA ASP A 33 -2.46 -1.26 21.35
C ASP A 33 -3.73 -1.61 22.11
N GLU A 34 -4.57 -2.47 21.51
CA GLU A 34 -5.81 -2.91 22.11
C GLU A 34 -5.60 -3.81 23.33
N ASP A 35 -4.42 -4.44 23.43
CA ASP A 35 -4.10 -5.36 24.52
C ASP A 35 -3.53 -4.64 25.73
N SER A 36 -3.20 -3.34 25.61
CA SER A 36 -2.71 -2.57 26.73
C SER A 36 -3.84 -2.20 27.69
N GLU A 37 -3.53 -2.07 28.96
CA GLU A 37 -4.49 -1.53 29.92
C GLU A 37 -4.75 -0.07 29.57
N GLY A 38 -6.01 0.28 29.27
CA GLY A 38 -6.39 1.63 28.93
C GLY A 38 -6.35 1.95 27.44
N ASN A 39 -6.10 0.96 26.57
CA ASN A 39 -6.13 1.14 25.11
C ASN A 39 -5.22 2.30 24.66
N GLU A 40 -3.94 2.18 24.92
CA GLU A 40 -2.97 3.26 24.68
C GLU A 40 -2.35 3.18 23.29
N TRP A 41 -1.94 4.35 22.78
CA TRP A 41 -1.09 4.45 21.60
C TRP A 41 0.35 4.31 22.01
N ILE A 42 1.09 3.44 21.30
CA ILE A 42 2.52 3.21 21.58
C ILE A 42 3.36 3.49 20.35
N VAL A 43 4.62 3.88 20.57
CA VAL A 43 5.56 4.15 19.48
C VAL A 43 6.21 2.85 19.02
N ASN A 44 6.22 2.64 17.70
CA ASN A 44 6.97 1.53 17.11
C ASN A 44 7.53 1.98 15.77
N ASN A 45 8.81 2.36 15.76
CA ASN A 45 9.48 2.87 14.57
C ASN A 45 10.12 1.77 13.71
N ASN A 46 9.88 0.50 14.04
CA ASN A 46 10.38 -0.63 13.25
C ASN A 46 9.38 -1.11 12.20
N LEU A 47 8.30 -0.38 12.01
CA LEU A 47 7.27 -0.72 11.04
C LEU A 47 7.57 -0.09 9.69
N SER A 48 7.09 -0.74 8.63
CA SER A 48 7.16 -0.17 7.27
C SER A 48 5.85 0.56 6.97
N LEU A 49 5.94 1.88 6.87
CA LEU A 49 4.78 2.74 6.58
C LEU A 49 4.44 2.73 5.10
N MET A 50 3.15 2.70 4.82
CA MET A 50 2.62 2.83 3.46
C MET A 50 1.54 3.89 3.47
N GLN A 51 1.73 4.94 2.69
CA GLN A 51 0.77 6.05 2.63
C GLN A 51 -0.35 5.71 1.65
N SER A 52 -1.57 6.12 2.00
CA SER A 52 -2.70 6.04 1.08
C SER A 52 -2.46 6.96 -0.11
N THR A 53 -2.75 6.47 -1.31
CA THR A 53 -2.67 7.27 -2.54
C THR A 53 -3.84 8.24 -2.68
N GLY A 54 -4.91 8.04 -1.89
CA GLY A 54 -6.15 8.79 -2.02
C GLY A 54 -7.02 8.34 -3.19
N LEU A 55 -6.58 7.33 -3.93
CA LEU A 55 -7.28 6.81 -5.10
C LEU A 55 -7.82 5.40 -4.81
N THR A 56 -8.85 5.01 -5.53
CA THR A 56 -9.46 3.69 -5.39
C THR A 56 -9.30 2.88 -6.67
N ASP A 57 -9.28 1.55 -6.51
CA ASP A 57 -9.25 0.66 -7.66
C ASP A 57 -10.64 0.53 -8.31
N LYS A 58 -10.75 -0.32 -9.32
CA LYS A 58 -12.02 -0.49 -10.04
C LYS A 58 -13.16 -1.02 -9.17
N ASN A 59 -12.83 -1.63 -8.03
CA ASN A 59 -13.81 -2.18 -7.09
C ASN A 59 -14.09 -1.24 -5.92
N GLY A 60 -13.53 -0.02 -5.92
CA GLY A 60 -13.72 0.94 -4.86
C GLY A 60 -12.82 0.76 -3.64
N ASN A 61 -11.82 -0.11 -3.73
CA ASN A 61 -10.88 -0.35 -2.64
C ASN A 61 -9.77 0.70 -2.67
N GLU A 62 -9.45 1.26 -1.52
CA GLU A 62 -8.40 2.26 -1.38
C GLU A 62 -7.02 1.68 -1.71
N ILE A 63 -6.26 2.40 -2.55
CA ILE A 63 -4.93 1.97 -2.99
C ILE A 63 -3.86 2.62 -2.11
N PHE A 64 -2.95 1.81 -1.59
CA PHE A 64 -1.82 2.27 -0.77
C PHE A 64 -0.51 2.06 -1.50
N GLU A 65 0.49 2.86 -1.16
CA GLU A 65 1.87 2.61 -1.52
C GLU A 65 2.24 1.18 -1.13
N GLY A 66 2.92 0.45 -2.01
CA GLY A 66 3.27 -0.94 -1.75
C GLY A 66 2.21 -1.96 -2.17
N ASP A 67 1.03 -1.52 -2.60
CA ASP A 67 0.04 -2.44 -3.15
C ASP A 67 0.54 -3.03 -4.47
N VAL A 68 0.16 -4.29 -4.72
CA VAL A 68 0.35 -4.93 -6.01
C VAL A 68 -1.01 -4.99 -6.68
N VAL A 69 -1.12 -4.37 -7.84
CA VAL A 69 -2.37 -4.33 -8.60
C VAL A 69 -2.20 -5.08 -9.91
N LYS A 70 -3.29 -5.65 -10.40
CA LYS A 70 -3.30 -6.25 -11.72
C LYS A 70 -4.10 -5.37 -12.68
N MET A 71 -3.61 -5.27 -13.91
CA MET A 71 -4.22 -4.44 -14.94
C MET A 71 -3.87 -5.00 -16.31
N ALA A 72 -4.85 -5.10 -17.19
CA ALA A 72 -4.63 -5.47 -18.58
C ALA A 72 -4.43 -4.20 -19.41
N LYS A 73 -3.60 -4.28 -20.46
CA LYS A 73 -3.41 -3.16 -21.39
C LYS A 73 -4.69 -2.85 -22.17
N ASN A 74 -5.42 -3.92 -22.51
CA ASN A 74 -6.69 -3.82 -23.24
C ASN A 74 -7.48 -5.10 -22.97
N VAL A 75 -8.70 -5.19 -23.54
CA VAL A 75 -9.61 -6.31 -23.27
C VAL A 75 -9.11 -7.65 -23.82
N TYR A 76 -8.10 -7.64 -24.68
CA TYR A 76 -7.55 -8.86 -25.30
C TYR A 76 -6.26 -9.32 -24.65
N SER A 77 -5.70 -8.54 -23.73
CA SER A 77 -4.43 -8.84 -23.06
C SER A 77 -4.67 -9.53 -21.73
N GLU A 78 -3.74 -10.40 -21.33
CA GLU A 78 -3.73 -10.92 -19.98
C GLU A 78 -3.31 -9.84 -19.01
N PRO A 79 -3.85 -9.84 -17.77
CA PRO A 79 -3.43 -8.88 -16.76
C PRO A 79 -1.96 -9.00 -16.41
N THR A 80 -1.33 -7.87 -16.15
CA THR A 80 0.03 -7.78 -15.66
C THR A 80 0.00 -7.18 -14.26
N TYR A 81 0.95 -7.57 -13.41
CA TYR A 81 1.04 -7.08 -12.05
C TYR A 81 1.99 -5.90 -11.99
N TYR A 82 1.60 -4.88 -11.21
CA TYR A 82 2.36 -3.65 -11.01
C TYR A 82 2.46 -3.33 -9.53
N GLU A 83 3.59 -2.78 -9.12
CA GLU A 83 3.76 -2.25 -7.77
C GLU A 83 3.38 -0.77 -7.75
N VAL A 84 2.63 -0.36 -6.73
CA VAL A 84 2.32 1.06 -6.50
C VAL A 84 3.49 1.69 -5.75
N VAL A 85 4.18 2.61 -6.41
CA VAL A 85 5.36 3.28 -5.84
C VAL A 85 5.16 4.79 -5.81
N ARG A 86 5.85 5.46 -4.87
CA ARG A 86 5.82 6.91 -4.76
C ARG A 86 7.11 7.47 -5.33
N HIS A 87 6.99 8.40 -6.29
CA HIS A 87 8.12 9.07 -6.91
C HIS A 87 8.41 10.41 -6.24
N ARG A 88 9.51 11.04 -6.65
CA ARG A 88 9.86 12.38 -6.23
C ARG A 88 8.70 13.33 -6.52
N GLY A 89 8.41 14.22 -5.59
CA GLY A 89 7.30 15.14 -5.72
C GLY A 89 5.97 14.57 -5.24
N GLY A 90 5.95 13.30 -4.78
CA GLY A 90 4.78 12.70 -4.15
C GLY A 90 3.79 12.06 -5.11
N ALA A 91 4.06 12.04 -6.41
CA ALA A 91 3.20 11.36 -7.37
C ALA A 91 3.34 9.84 -7.25
N TYR A 92 2.24 9.13 -7.40
CA TYR A 92 2.24 7.65 -7.36
C TYR A 92 2.26 7.10 -8.76
N ARG A 93 3.03 6.03 -8.94
CA ARG A 93 3.17 5.35 -10.23
C ARG A 93 2.92 3.87 -10.09
N LEU A 94 2.54 3.25 -11.20
CA LEU A 94 2.48 1.79 -11.34
C LEU A 94 3.74 1.35 -12.05
N GLU A 95 4.48 0.43 -11.45
CA GLU A 95 5.74 -0.05 -12.03
C GLU A 95 5.78 -1.56 -12.12
N SER A 96 6.22 -2.06 -13.28
CA SER A 96 6.51 -3.46 -13.50
C SER A 96 7.91 -3.56 -14.09
N LYS A 97 8.37 -4.79 -14.37
CA LYS A 97 9.69 -4.99 -14.98
C LYS A 97 9.80 -4.36 -16.37
N GLN A 98 8.68 -4.16 -17.06
CA GLN A 98 8.67 -3.70 -18.44
C GLN A 98 8.06 -2.31 -18.63
N TYR A 99 7.20 -1.88 -17.71
CA TYR A 99 6.43 -0.66 -17.88
C TYR A 99 6.34 0.16 -16.62
N GLY A 100 6.11 1.46 -16.84
CA GLY A 100 5.67 2.36 -15.79
C GLY A 100 4.57 3.27 -16.33
N CYS A 101 3.63 3.66 -15.48
CA CYS A 101 2.60 4.63 -15.83
C CYS A 101 2.08 5.33 -14.59
N GLU A 102 1.39 6.45 -14.81
CA GLU A 102 0.85 7.25 -13.70
C GLU A 102 -0.40 6.59 -13.12
N LEU A 103 -0.43 6.40 -11.81
CA LEU A 103 -1.55 5.76 -11.13
C LEU A 103 -2.86 6.55 -11.34
N TRP A 104 -2.80 7.88 -11.24
CA TRP A 104 -4.00 8.71 -11.31
C TRP A 104 -4.72 8.59 -12.67
N LEU A 105 -3.99 8.19 -13.72
CA LEU A 105 -4.58 7.96 -15.03
C LEU A 105 -5.23 6.59 -15.19
N ARG A 106 -4.78 5.61 -14.39
CA ARG A 106 -5.14 4.22 -14.62
C ARG A 106 -5.75 3.51 -13.41
N HIS A 107 -5.93 4.20 -12.27
CA HIS A 107 -6.39 3.53 -11.05
C HIS A 107 -7.76 2.85 -11.21
N THR A 108 -8.64 3.39 -12.03
CA THR A 108 -9.96 2.78 -12.26
C THR A 108 -9.91 1.52 -13.13
N ASP A 109 -8.76 1.24 -13.75
CA ASP A 109 -8.54 0.01 -14.52
C ASP A 109 -7.83 -1.06 -13.70
N CYS A 110 -7.40 -0.72 -12.50
CA CYS A 110 -6.62 -1.60 -11.63
C CYS A 110 -7.50 -2.38 -10.68
N GLU A 111 -7.02 -3.56 -10.28
CA GLU A 111 -7.61 -4.35 -9.21
C GLU A 111 -6.50 -4.71 -8.23
N ILE A 112 -6.69 -4.40 -6.94
CA ILE A 112 -5.71 -4.75 -5.92
C ILE A 112 -5.65 -6.27 -5.79
N ALA A 113 -4.45 -6.85 -5.97
CA ALA A 113 -4.24 -8.29 -5.88
C ALA A 113 -3.51 -8.69 -4.59
N GLY A 114 -2.82 -7.75 -3.97
CA GLY A 114 -2.05 -8.00 -2.75
C GLY A 114 -1.14 -6.82 -2.45
N ASN A 115 -0.02 -7.09 -1.80
CA ASN A 115 0.98 -6.06 -1.52
C ASN A 115 2.38 -6.68 -1.50
N ILE A 116 3.39 -5.82 -1.50
CA ILE A 116 4.79 -6.28 -1.62
C ILE A 116 5.29 -7.07 -0.41
N TYR A 117 4.63 -6.94 0.74
CA TYR A 117 5.05 -7.62 1.97
C TYR A 117 4.41 -9.01 2.12
N GLU A 118 3.12 -9.12 1.81
CA GLU A 118 2.38 -10.36 1.95
C GLU A 118 2.44 -11.23 0.68
N ASN A 119 2.57 -10.59 -0.49
CA ASN A 119 2.45 -11.25 -1.79
C ASN A 119 3.59 -10.87 -2.75
N PRO A 120 4.87 -10.91 -2.33
CA PRO A 120 5.97 -10.47 -3.21
C PRO A 120 6.09 -11.31 -4.47
N GLU A 121 5.64 -12.55 -4.45
CA GLU A 121 5.68 -13.47 -5.59
C GLU A 121 4.86 -12.98 -6.78
N LEU A 122 3.89 -12.12 -6.57
CA LEU A 122 3.07 -11.59 -7.67
C LEU A 122 3.88 -10.76 -8.66
N LEU A 123 4.94 -10.09 -8.19
CA LEU A 123 5.80 -9.27 -9.03
C LEU A 123 6.86 -10.08 -9.77
N ASP A 124 7.08 -11.32 -9.36
CA ASP A 124 8.08 -12.21 -9.98
C ASP A 124 7.49 -13.00 -11.14
N VAL A 125 6.20 -12.90 -11.39
CA VAL A 125 5.52 -13.58 -12.49
C VAL A 125 5.72 -12.77 -13.77
N GLU A 126 6.23 -13.43 -14.79
CA GLU A 126 6.42 -12.82 -16.12
C GLU A 126 5.23 -13.08 -17.04
#